data_916343b964ec3f8432997744ef3f5a6e
#
_entry.id   916343b964ec3f8432997744ef3f5a6e
#
_cell.length_a   1.000
_cell.length_b   1.000
_cell.length_c   1.000
_cell.angle_alpha   90.00
_cell.angle_beta   90.00
_cell.angle_gamma   90.00
#
_symmetry.space_group_name_H-M   'P 1'
#
loop_
_entity.id
_entity.type
_entity.pdbx_description
1 polymer ?
#
loop_
_entity_poly.entity_id
_entity_poly.type
_entity_poly.pdbx_seq_one_letter_code
_entity_poly.pdbx_strand_id
1 'polypeptide(L)'
;FTGSSAVGKRIMADGAASMTRVLMELGGKGALVMTEDADVGKAVGAIASVWGFHSGQICTAPTRVICHRSLYDELVSTLANVAGMLKVGDAIERDTLVGPLVSEQQRDNVEAFVRGGVEAGATLVCGGERPDLPGYFVAPTLLADCTPDMHAVREEAFGPVVVVLPHDGDDEAVAMANDSAYGLYSYVYAGDMARAYRIARRLESGNVALNSVVPHPNAPFGGFKESGIGRDRGIAGLEAYSEVQAISWLA
;
A
#
# COMPACT_ATOMS: atom_id res chain seq x y z
N PHE A 1 18.30 -3.12 -4.18
CA PHE A 1 17.80 -3.79 -2.98
C PHE A 1 16.30 -3.56 -2.84
N THR A 2 15.57 -4.62 -2.52
CA THR A 2 14.15 -4.55 -2.14
C THR A 2 13.98 -5.05 -0.71
N GLY A 3 13.27 -4.30 0.14
CA GLY A 3 13.04 -4.66 1.53
C GLY A 3 12.52 -3.51 2.37
N SER A 4 12.72 -3.55 3.71
CA SER A 4 12.24 -2.49 4.59
C SER A 4 13.06 -1.19 4.46
N SER A 5 12.42 -0.04 4.71
CA SER A 5 13.08 1.27 4.70
C SER A 5 14.24 1.35 5.69
N ALA A 6 14.13 0.69 6.85
CA ALA A 6 15.20 0.64 7.84
C ALA A 6 16.48 -0.06 7.31
N VAL A 7 16.31 -1.18 6.61
CA VAL A 7 17.45 -1.90 6.00
C VAL A 7 17.99 -1.13 4.81
N GLY A 8 17.14 -0.52 3.97
CA GLY A 8 17.55 0.33 2.85
C GLY A 8 18.42 1.49 3.30
N LYS A 9 18.04 2.20 4.38
CA LYS A 9 18.84 3.29 4.97
C LYS A 9 20.23 2.81 5.43
N ARG A 10 20.33 1.61 6.00
CA ARG A 10 21.62 1.02 6.39
C ARG A 10 22.50 0.72 5.18
N ILE A 11 21.93 0.09 4.14
CA ILE A 11 22.68 -0.21 2.89
C ILE A 11 23.18 1.09 2.25
N MET A 12 22.38 2.16 2.23
CA MET A 12 22.81 3.46 1.73
C MET A 12 24.01 4.02 2.54
N ALA A 13 23.94 3.92 3.87
CA ALA A 13 25.01 4.37 4.75
C ALA A 13 26.32 3.58 4.52
N ASP A 14 26.23 2.25 4.39
CA ASP A 14 27.37 1.38 4.13
C ASP A 14 27.97 1.65 2.73
N GLY A 15 27.11 1.89 1.72
CA GLY A 15 27.50 2.22 0.36
C GLY A 15 28.21 3.57 0.20
N ALA A 16 28.02 4.49 1.14
CA ALA A 16 28.63 5.82 1.10
C ALA A 16 30.17 5.74 1.14
N ALA A 17 30.75 4.79 1.84
CA ALA A 17 32.21 4.63 1.96
C ALA A 17 32.91 4.35 0.61
N SER A 18 32.20 3.74 -0.33
CA SER A 18 32.70 3.38 -1.68
C SER A 18 32.03 4.17 -2.80
N MET A 19 31.20 5.20 -2.47
CA MET A 19 30.41 5.94 -3.45
C MET A 19 29.49 5.03 -4.31
N THR A 20 29.07 3.89 -3.75
CA THR A 20 28.21 2.95 -4.46
C THR A 20 26.84 3.54 -4.71
N ARG A 21 26.42 3.58 -5.98
CA ARG A 21 25.05 3.95 -6.32
C ARG A 21 24.09 2.85 -5.89
N VAL A 22 22.93 3.26 -5.41
CA VAL A 22 21.90 2.34 -4.92
C VAL A 22 20.59 2.57 -5.66
N LEU A 23 19.92 1.48 -6.03
CA LEU A 23 18.51 1.46 -6.39
C LEU A 23 17.77 0.80 -5.23
N MET A 24 16.81 1.52 -4.66
CA MET A 24 16.08 1.08 -3.47
C MET A 24 14.59 1.01 -3.77
N GLU A 25 14.02 -0.18 -3.58
CA GLU A 25 12.60 -0.46 -3.61
C GLU A 25 12.17 -0.89 -2.20
N LEU A 26 11.52 0.02 -1.49
CA LEU A 26 11.29 -0.12 -0.05
C LEU A 26 9.79 -0.21 0.27
N GLY A 27 9.44 -0.05 1.54
CA GLY A 27 8.08 -0.16 2.01
C GLY A 27 7.11 0.87 1.44
N GLY A 28 5.84 0.65 1.68
CA GLY A 28 4.77 1.53 1.24
C GLY A 28 3.57 1.55 2.19
N LYS A 29 2.84 2.66 2.17
CA LYS A 29 1.52 2.82 2.81
C LYS A 29 0.54 3.34 1.77
N GLY A 30 0.27 2.51 0.75
CA GLY A 30 -0.49 2.88 -0.44
C GLY A 30 -1.81 3.58 -0.10
N ALA A 31 -1.98 4.84 -0.55
CA ALA A 31 -3.21 5.57 -0.39
C ALA A 31 -4.17 5.26 -1.55
N LEU A 32 -5.40 4.83 -1.24
CA LEU A 32 -6.48 4.72 -2.20
C LEU A 32 -7.50 5.82 -1.90
N VAL A 33 -7.55 6.81 -2.78
CA VAL A 33 -8.49 7.95 -2.69
C VAL A 33 -9.76 7.61 -3.45
N MET A 34 -10.92 7.77 -2.81
CA MET A 34 -12.25 7.60 -3.41
C MET A 34 -13.02 8.91 -3.39
N THR A 35 -13.39 9.42 -4.55
CA THR A 35 -14.28 10.59 -4.68
C THR A 35 -15.75 10.18 -4.45
N GLU A 36 -16.65 11.16 -4.28
CA GLU A 36 -18.10 10.91 -4.06
C GLU A 36 -18.80 10.20 -5.20
N ASP A 37 -18.23 10.25 -6.42
CA ASP A 37 -18.75 9.60 -7.61
C ASP A 37 -18.03 8.27 -7.95
N ALA A 38 -17.19 7.77 -7.05
CA ALA A 38 -16.46 6.53 -7.24
C ALA A 38 -17.38 5.29 -7.25
N ASP A 39 -17.05 4.32 -8.09
CA ASP A 39 -17.70 3.01 -8.09
C ASP A 39 -17.21 2.19 -6.88
N VAL A 40 -18.05 2.04 -5.86
CA VAL A 40 -17.74 1.33 -4.62
C VAL A 40 -17.39 -0.12 -4.89
N GLY A 41 -18.09 -0.80 -5.80
CA GLY A 41 -17.83 -2.22 -6.11
C GLY A 41 -16.43 -2.44 -6.69
N LYS A 42 -15.99 -1.55 -7.58
CA LYS A 42 -14.61 -1.61 -8.12
C LYS A 42 -13.57 -1.31 -7.06
N ALA A 43 -13.81 -0.32 -6.21
CA ALA A 43 -12.90 0.02 -5.12
C ALA A 43 -12.80 -1.13 -4.10
N VAL A 44 -13.92 -1.74 -3.73
CA VAL A 44 -13.96 -2.92 -2.84
C VAL A 44 -13.13 -4.06 -3.40
N GLY A 45 -13.25 -4.39 -4.70
CA GLY A 45 -12.43 -5.41 -5.35
C GLY A 45 -10.92 -5.11 -5.24
N ALA A 46 -10.54 -3.86 -5.44
CA ALA A 46 -9.16 -3.41 -5.29
C ALA A 46 -8.65 -3.53 -3.84
N ILE A 47 -9.45 -3.07 -2.89
CA ILE A 47 -9.09 -3.10 -1.46
C ILE A 47 -9.04 -4.54 -0.95
N ALA A 48 -10.01 -5.38 -1.33
CA ALA A 48 -10.03 -6.80 -0.97
C ALA A 48 -8.81 -7.56 -1.49
N SER A 49 -8.19 -7.09 -2.58
CA SER A 49 -6.94 -7.67 -3.08
C SER A 49 -5.79 -7.57 -2.06
N VAL A 50 -5.84 -6.63 -1.11
CA VAL A 50 -4.88 -6.55 0.01
C VAL A 50 -4.93 -7.84 0.82
N TRP A 51 -6.11 -8.37 1.08
CA TRP A 51 -6.27 -9.58 1.88
C TRP A 51 -5.93 -10.85 1.09
N GLY A 52 -6.47 -10.95 -0.15
CA GLY A 52 -6.35 -12.15 -0.97
C GLY A 52 -5.05 -12.30 -1.72
N PHE A 53 -4.27 -11.24 -1.92
CA PHE A 53 -3.00 -11.32 -2.63
C PHE A 53 -1.83 -11.25 -1.66
N HIS A 54 -1.10 -12.35 -1.52
CA HIS A 54 0.03 -12.53 -0.59
C HIS A 54 -0.31 -12.17 0.88
N SER A 55 -1.58 -12.22 1.27
CA SER A 55 -2.04 -11.88 2.63
C SER A 55 -1.57 -10.49 3.09
N GLY A 56 -1.64 -9.52 2.17
CA GLY A 56 -1.23 -8.14 2.42
C GLY A 56 0.28 -7.88 2.48
N GLN A 57 1.11 -8.89 2.25
CA GLN A 57 2.58 -8.75 2.27
C GLN A 57 3.09 -8.21 0.93
N ILE A 58 2.66 -6.99 0.58
CA ILE A 58 2.96 -6.33 -0.69
C ILE A 58 3.21 -4.85 -0.46
N CYS A 59 4.35 -4.36 -0.92
CA CYS A 59 4.75 -2.96 -0.78
C CYS A 59 3.79 -1.97 -1.48
N THR A 60 3.08 -2.40 -2.53
CA THR A 60 2.11 -1.57 -3.27
C THR A 60 0.67 -1.72 -2.78
N ALA A 61 0.40 -2.50 -1.73
CA ALA A 61 -0.96 -2.74 -1.28
C ALA A 61 -1.70 -1.44 -0.93
N PRO A 62 -2.97 -1.24 -1.39
CA PRO A 62 -3.80 -0.08 -1.02
C PRO A 62 -4.34 -0.23 0.41
N THR A 63 -3.46 -0.19 1.39
CA THR A 63 -3.79 -0.47 2.79
C THR A 63 -4.41 0.72 3.52
N ARG A 64 -4.31 1.94 2.96
CA ARG A 64 -4.84 3.17 3.53
C ARG A 64 -5.90 3.75 2.60
N VAL A 65 -7.17 3.54 2.92
CA VAL A 65 -8.31 4.00 2.13
C VAL A 65 -8.81 5.34 2.65
N ILE A 66 -8.81 6.35 1.78
CA ILE A 66 -9.28 7.71 2.05
C ILE A 66 -10.56 7.89 1.24
N CYS A 67 -11.70 7.66 1.88
CA CYS A 67 -13.01 7.56 1.24
C CYS A 67 -13.84 8.82 1.46
N HIS A 68 -14.48 9.34 0.40
CA HIS A 68 -15.42 10.44 0.56
C HIS A 68 -16.54 10.04 1.53
N ARG A 69 -16.88 10.94 2.45
CA ARG A 69 -17.81 10.67 3.56
C ARG A 69 -19.16 10.11 3.12
N SER A 70 -19.66 10.54 1.95
CA SER A 70 -20.93 10.04 1.43
C SER A 70 -20.93 8.55 1.06
N LEU A 71 -19.77 7.93 0.84
CA LEU A 71 -19.62 6.52 0.49
C LEU A 71 -19.06 5.67 1.65
N TYR A 72 -18.72 6.31 2.77
CA TYR A 72 -17.96 5.70 3.86
C TYR A 72 -18.66 4.49 4.47
N ASP A 73 -19.90 4.64 4.88
CA ASP A 73 -20.68 3.57 5.55
C ASP A 73 -20.93 2.39 4.60
N GLU A 74 -21.25 2.68 3.32
CA GLU A 74 -21.44 1.67 2.28
C GLU A 74 -20.12 0.90 2.05
N LEU A 75 -19.00 1.60 1.94
CA LEU A 75 -17.70 1.00 1.74
C LEU A 75 -17.31 0.09 2.92
N VAL A 76 -17.40 0.59 4.15
CA VAL A 76 -17.01 -0.14 5.36
C VAL A 76 -17.86 -1.41 5.51
N SER A 77 -19.19 -1.29 5.36
CA SER A 77 -20.08 -2.46 5.46
C SER A 77 -19.85 -3.49 4.37
N THR A 78 -19.58 -3.05 3.14
CA THR A 78 -19.30 -3.94 2.01
C THR A 78 -17.96 -4.66 2.20
N LEU A 79 -16.93 -3.94 2.65
CA LEU A 79 -15.61 -4.53 2.94
C LEU A 79 -15.69 -5.57 4.07
N ALA A 80 -16.46 -5.30 5.12
CA ALA A 80 -16.67 -6.28 6.20
C ALA A 80 -17.31 -7.58 5.70
N ASN A 81 -18.33 -7.46 4.83
CA ASN A 81 -18.97 -8.61 4.22
C ASN A 81 -17.98 -9.39 3.34
N VAL A 82 -17.20 -8.71 2.52
CA VAL A 82 -16.19 -9.37 1.66
C VAL A 82 -15.12 -10.06 2.50
N ALA A 83 -14.61 -9.42 3.55
CA ALA A 83 -13.63 -10.02 4.46
C ALA A 83 -14.12 -11.35 5.04
N GLY A 84 -15.40 -11.41 5.46
CA GLY A 84 -16.02 -12.62 5.99
C GLY A 84 -16.20 -13.76 4.97
N MET A 85 -16.14 -13.48 3.66
CA MET A 85 -16.23 -14.47 2.59
C MET A 85 -14.87 -15.02 2.15
N LEU A 86 -13.77 -14.39 2.54
CA LEU A 86 -12.43 -14.81 2.15
C LEU A 86 -11.98 -16.01 2.99
N LYS A 87 -11.83 -17.18 2.34
CA LYS A 87 -11.30 -18.37 3.02
C LYS A 87 -9.84 -18.16 3.41
N VAL A 88 -9.58 -18.22 4.71
CA VAL A 88 -8.23 -18.29 5.28
C VAL A 88 -7.84 -19.77 5.40
N GLY A 89 -6.64 -20.15 4.96
CA GLY A 89 -6.24 -21.53 5.01
C GLY A 89 -4.87 -21.84 4.40
N ASP A 90 -4.58 -23.13 4.30
CA ASP A 90 -3.34 -23.61 3.68
C ASP A 90 -3.28 -23.18 2.20
N ALA A 91 -2.10 -22.72 1.78
CA ALA A 91 -1.84 -22.27 0.41
C ALA A 91 -1.92 -23.40 -0.64
N ILE A 92 -1.91 -24.67 -0.23
CA ILE A 92 -2.10 -25.82 -1.12
C ILE A 92 -3.57 -26.00 -1.52
N GLU A 93 -4.49 -25.58 -0.67
CA GLU A 93 -5.92 -25.68 -0.93
C GLU A 93 -6.33 -24.68 -2.04
N ARG A 94 -7.04 -25.18 -3.06
CA ARG A 94 -7.37 -24.39 -4.26
C ARG A 94 -8.32 -23.21 -4.00
N ASP A 95 -9.14 -23.30 -2.97
CA ASP A 95 -10.13 -22.29 -2.58
C ASP A 95 -9.64 -21.36 -1.47
N THR A 96 -8.41 -21.54 -0.99
CA THR A 96 -7.77 -20.60 -0.08
C THR A 96 -7.49 -19.29 -0.81
N LEU A 97 -7.95 -18.19 -0.20
CA LEU A 97 -7.73 -16.82 -0.69
C LEU A 97 -6.74 -16.07 0.18
N VAL A 98 -6.68 -16.37 1.46
CA VAL A 98 -5.75 -15.72 2.41
C VAL A 98 -4.86 -16.81 3.03
N GLY A 99 -3.60 -16.82 2.65
CA GLY A 99 -2.60 -17.75 3.14
C GLY A 99 -1.94 -17.29 4.44
N PRO A 100 -0.90 -18.01 4.91
CA PRO A 100 -0.14 -17.61 6.10
C PRO A 100 0.77 -16.41 5.83
N LEU A 101 1.16 -15.72 6.89
CA LEU A 101 2.26 -14.77 6.87
C LEU A 101 3.62 -15.50 6.83
N VAL A 102 4.66 -14.77 6.47
CA VAL A 102 6.00 -15.34 6.24
C VAL A 102 6.63 -15.96 7.49
N SER A 103 6.27 -15.50 8.69
CA SER A 103 6.86 -15.96 9.95
C SER A 103 5.96 -15.68 11.16
N GLU A 104 6.27 -16.34 12.28
CA GLU A 104 5.65 -16.06 13.58
C GLU A 104 5.85 -14.61 14.01
N GLN A 105 7.05 -14.09 13.85
CA GLN A 105 7.36 -12.70 14.19
C GLN A 105 6.49 -11.72 13.40
N GLN A 106 6.28 -11.97 12.09
CA GLN A 106 5.45 -11.10 11.28
C GLN A 106 3.98 -11.17 11.70
N ARG A 107 3.47 -12.35 12.04
CA ARG A 107 2.12 -12.50 12.60
C ARG A 107 1.96 -11.69 13.88
N ASP A 108 2.90 -11.83 14.82
CA ASP A 108 2.85 -11.13 16.10
C ASP A 108 2.96 -9.61 15.92
N ASN A 109 3.77 -9.16 14.96
CA ASN A 109 3.85 -7.74 14.58
C ASN A 109 2.52 -7.21 14.04
N VAL A 110 1.85 -7.96 13.16
CA VAL A 110 0.55 -7.55 12.60
C VAL A 110 -0.54 -7.53 13.67
N GLU A 111 -0.58 -8.52 14.56
CA GLU A 111 -1.51 -8.53 15.69
C GLU A 111 -1.27 -7.34 16.64
N ALA A 112 0.00 -7.02 16.93
CA ALA A 112 0.35 -5.85 17.74
C ALA A 112 -0.05 -4.54 17.05
N PHE A 113 0.13 -4.46 15.73
CA PHE A 113 -0.27 -3.32 14.91
C PHE A 113 -1.79 -3.08 14.97
N VAL A 114 -2.60 -4.13 14.82
CA VAL A 114 -4.06 -4.05 14.91
C VAL A 114 -4.48 -3.61 16.33
N ARG A 115 -3.92 -4.23 17.35
CA ARG A 115 -4.17 -3.90 18.75
C ARG A 115 -3.87 -2.44 19.05
N GLY A 116 -2.70 -1.94 18.62
CA GLY A 116 -2.33 -0.53 18.77
C GLY A 116 -3.26 0.43 18.04
N GLY A 117 -3.82 0.04 16.88
CA GLY A 117 -4.84 0.82 16.18
C GLY A 117 -6.13 0.93 17.00
N VAL A 118 -6.60 -0.16 17.57
CA VAL A 118 -7.80 -0.18 18.44
C VAL A 118 -7.57 0.63 19.72
N GLU A 119 -6.42 0.47 20.36
CA GLU A 119 -6.04 1.24 21.56
C GLU A 119 -5.94 2.74 21.27
N ALA A 120 -5.59 3.13 20.05
CA ALA A 120 -5.58 4.52 19.59
C ALA A 120 -6.96 5.07 19.22
N GLY A 121 -8.03 4.24 19.28
CA GLY A 121 -9.42 4.65 19.05
C GLY A 121 -10.00 4.23 17.70
N ALA A 122 -9.29 3.46 16.86
CA ALA A 122 -9.87 2.91 15.65
C ALA A 122 -10.94 1.86 15.97
N THR A 123 -12.00 1.81 15.17
CA THR A 123 -13.04 0.78 15.27
C THR A 123 -12.57 -0.49 14.53
N LEU A 124 -12.41 -1.60 15.25
CA LEU A 124 -12.21 -2.91 14.63
C LEU A 124 -13.53 -3.41 14.07
N VAL A 125 -13.68 -3.35 12.75
CA VAL A 125 -14.91 -3.75 12.05
C VAL A 125 -14.96 -5.28 11.84
N CYS A 126 -13.83 -5.89 11.46
CA CYS A 126 -13.68 -7.33 11.32
C CYS A 126 -12.21 -7.75 11.42
N GLY A 127 -11.98 -9.04 11.63
CA GLY A 127 -10.64 -9.62 11.76
C GLY A 127 -9.98 -9.28 13.10
N GLY A 128 -8.67 -9.05 13.08
CA GLY A 128 -7.89 -8.76 14.28
C GLY A 128 -7.60 -10.00 15.15
N GLU A 129 -8.08 -11.16 14.73
CA GLU A 129 -7.94 -12.41 15.46
C GLU A 129 -7.06 -13.41 14.70
N ARG A 130 -6.53 -14.35 15.45
CA ARG A 130 -5.80 -15.49 14.94
C ARG A 130 -6.79 -16.62 14.64
N PRO A 131 -6.91 -17.07 13.36
CA PRO A 131 -7.69 -18.26 13.05
C PRO A 131 -7.13 -19.49 13.76
N ASP A 132 -8.01 -20.42 14.16
CA ASP A 132 -7.61 -21.71 14.75
C ASP A 132 -7.07 -22.67 13.68
N LEU A 133 -5.89 -22.33 13.16
CA LEU A 133 -5.16 -23.07 12.12
C LEU A 133 -3.68 -23.19 12.52
N PRO A 134 -3.05 -24.35 12.21
CA PRO A 134 -1.62 -24.53 12.45
C PRO A 134 -0.82 -23.68 11.46
N GLY A 135 -0.16 -22.62 11.94
CA GLY A 135 0.65 -21.72 11.11
C GLY A 135 0.56 -20.25 11.53
N TYR A 136 1.01 -19.37 10.64
CA TYR A 136 1.17 -17.94 10.95
C TYR A 136 0.04 -17.11 10.31
N PHE A 137 -1.20 -17.45 10.62
CA PHE A 137 -2.38 -16.82 10.02
C PHE A 137 -2.85 -15.60 10.83
N VAL A 138 -3.36 -14.61 10.10
CA VAL A 138 -4.12 -13.47 10.61
C VAL A 138 -5.38 -13.32 9.73
N ALA A 139 -6.53 -13.15 10.36
CA ALA A 139 -7.77 -12.93 9.64
C ALA A 139 -7.75 -11.59 8.86
N PRO A 140 -8.44 -11.49 7.70
CA PRO A 140 -8.66 -10.21 7.01
C PRO A 140 -9.18 -9.17 7.97
N THR A 141 -8.44 -8.06 8.14
CA THR A 141 -8.69 -7.08 9.18
C THR A 141 -9.04 -5.73 8.59
N LEU A 142 -10.10 -5.11 9.11
CA LEU A 142 -10.55 -3.78 8.75
C LEU A 142 -10.66 -2.90 9.98
N LEU A 143 -9.90 -1.80 9.98
CA LEU A 143 -9.97 -0.73 10.97
C LEU A 143 -10.67 0.48 10.34
N ALA A 144 -11.76 0.92 10.94
CA ALA A 144 -12.51 2.11 10.56
C ALA A 144 -12.31 3.24 11.59
N ASP A 145 -12.86 4.42 11.30
CA ASP A 145 -12.81 5.61 12.15
C ASP A 145 -11.38 6.02 12.53
N CYS A 146 -10.43 5.72 11.61
CA CYS A 146 -9.04 6.06 11.80
C CYS A 146 -8.80 7.56 11.63
N THR A 147 -7.85 8.11 12.41
CA THR A 147 -7.38 9.49 12.28
C THR A 147 -5.94 9.52 11.70
N PRO A 148 -5.54 10.61 11.01
CA PRO A 148 -4.25 10.67 10.32
C PRO A 148 -3.02 10.47 11.21
N ASP A 149 -3.12 10.73 12.50
CA ASP A 149 -2.04 10.62 13.49
C ASP A 149 -1.85 9.19 14.04
N MET A 150 -2.81 8.30 13.84
CA MET A 150 -2.71 6.92 14.31
C MET A 150 -1.53 6.18 13.66
N HIS A 151 -0.79 5.41 14.47
CA HIS A 151 0.28 4.52 13.99
C HIS A 151 -0.21 3.59 12.86
N ALA A 152 -1.44 3.06 13.00
CA ALA A 152 -2.06 2.20 11.99
C ALA A 152 -2.28 2.88 10.63
N VAL A 153 -2.35 4.20 10.59
CA VAL A 153 -2.46 5.00 9.36
C VAL A 153 -1.10 5.37 8.78
N ARG A 154 -0.10 5.60 9.63
CA ARG A 154 1.22 6.07 9.24
C ARG A 154 2.18 4.97 8.82
N GLU A 155 2.15 3.82 9.49
CA GLU A 155 3.12 2.75 9.31
C GLU A 155 2.61 1.59 8.46
N GLU A 156 3.53 0.86 7.85
CA GLU A 156 3.27 -0.32 7.05
C GLU A 156 3.07 -1.55 7.95
N ALA A 157 1.90 -2.20 7.88
CA ALA A 157 1.65 -3.46 8.59
C ALA A 157 2.32 -4.66 7.93
N PHE A 158 2.45 -4.64 6.59
CA PHE A 158 2.90 -5.75 5.76
C PHE A 158 2.15 -7.06 6.07
N GLY A 159 0.82 -6.94 6.11
CA GLY A 159 -0.13 -7.99 6.46
C GLY A 159 -1.55 -7.65 6.01
N PRO A 160 -2.53 -8.53 6.26
CA PRO A 160 -3.89 -8.39 5.75
C PRO A 160 -4.72 -7.36 6.56
N VAL A 161 -4.22 -6.12 6.64
CA VAL A 161 -4.83 -5.03 7.41
C VAL A 161 -5.11 -3.85 6.49
N VAL A 162 -6.35 -3.37 6.50
CA VAL A 162 -6.81 -2.17 5.80
C VAL A 162 -7.31 -1.16 6.83
N VAL A 163 -6.95 0.11 6.66
CA VAL A 163 -7.47 1.22 7.46
C VAL A 163 -8.29 2.16 6.58
N VAL A 164 -9.40 2.68 7.10
CA VAL A 164 -10.29 3.59 6.36
C VAL A 164 -10.45 4.90 7.11
N LEU A 165 -10.29 6.00 6.35
CA LEU A 165 -10.43 7.38 6.82
C LEU A 165 -11.47 8.10 5.96
N PRO A 166 -12.38 8.89 6.55
CA PRO A 166 -13.27 9.75 5.77
C PRO A 166 -12.58 11.04 5.33
N HIS A 167 -13.04 11.63 4.20
CA HIS A 167 -12.71 12.98 3.78
C HIS A 167 -13.95 13.68 3.19
N ASP A 168 -13.91 15.02 3.10
CA ASP A 168 -15.02 15.84 2.63
C ASP A 168 -14.74 16.56 1.28
N GLY A 169 -13.56 16.33 0.67
CA GLY A 169 -13.22 16.92 -0.63
C GLY A 169 -11.82 16.56 -1.12
N ASP A 170 -11.55 16.85 -2.40
CA ASP A 170 -10.31 16.47 -3.09
C ASP A 170 -9.05 17.03 -2.43
N ASP A 171 -9.08 18.27 -1.95
CA ASP A 171 -7.93 18.92 -1.35
C ASP A 171 -7.54 18.24 -0.02
N GLU A 172 -8.51 17.91 0.79
CA GLU A 172 -8.31 17.16 2.03
C GLU A 172 -7.81 15.75 1.74
N ALA A 173 -8.43 15.04 0.79
CA ALA A 173 -8.00 13.70 0.40
C ALA A 173 -6.55 13.66 -0.07
N VAL A 174 -6.13 14.65 -0.89
CA VAL A 174 -4.75 14.77 -1.36
C VAL A 174 -3.80 15.09 -0.20
N ALA A 175 -4.18 16.00 0.69
CA ALA A 175 -3.38 16.33 1.87
C ALA A 175 -3.18 15.09 2.76
N MET A 176 -4.25 14.35 3.05
CA MET A 176 -4.18 13.11 3.81
C MET A 176 -3.35 12.03 3.11
N ALA A 177 -3.49 11.89 1.78
CA ALA A 177 -2.72 10.91 1.01
C ALA A 177 -1.21 11.19 1.07
N ASN A 178 -0.83 12.47 1.00
CA ASN A 178 0.56 12.92 1.00
C ASN A 178 1.17 13.00 2.40
N ASP A 179 0.36 13.04 3.47
CA ASP A 179 0.86 13.00 4.86
C ASP A 179 1.31 11.59 5.26
N SER A 180 2.43 11.19 4.68
CA SER A 180 3.07 9.90 4.89
C SER A 180 4.57 10.00 4.63
N ALA A 181 5.36 9.23 5.35
CA ALA A 181 6.78 9.03 5.05
C ALA A 181 6.99 8.22 3.75
N TYR A 182 5.98 7.51 3.30
CA TYR A 182 6.00 6.67 2.11
C TYR A 182 5.45 7.38 0.87
N GLY A 183 5.77 6.83 -0.30
CA GLY A 183 5.26 7.31 -1.58
C GLY A 183 5.55 6.32 -2.72
N LEU A 184 5.26 5.01 -2.52
CA LEU A 184 5.52 4.01 -3.55
C LEU A 184 4.41 3.96 -4.59
N TYR A 185 3.20 3.70 -4.15
CA TYR A 185 2.05 3.50 -5.02
C TYR A 185 0.79 4.11 -4.41
N SER A 186 0.03 4.85 -5.20
CA SER A 186 -1.29 5.38 -4.82
C SER A 186 -2.34 5.04 -5.88
N TYR A 187 -3.60 5.17 -5.49
CA TYR A 187 -4.74 4.81 -6.30
C TYR A 187 -5.79 5.91 -6.22
N VAL A 188 -6.48 6.19 -7.33
CA VAL A 188 -7.61 7.12 -7.35
C VAL A 188 -8.80 6.43 -8.00
N TYR A 189 -9.89 6.35 -7.28
CA TYR A 189 -11.18 5.85 -7.75
C TYR A 189 -12.16 7.01 -7.86
N ALA A 190 -12.62 7.30 -9.05
CA ALA A 190 -13.54 8.39 -9.36
C ALA A 190 -14.39 8.04 -10.59
N GLY A 191 -15.60 8.56 -10.66
CA GLY A 191 -16.46 8.46 -11.84
C GLY A 191 -15.94 9.31 -12.99
N ASP A 192 -15.48 10.55 -12.71
CA ASP A 192 -14.84 11.43 -13.70
C ASP A 192 -13.33 11.17 -13.80
N MET A 193 -12.89 10.60 -14.92
CA MET A 193 -11.48 10.33 -15.20
C MET A 193 -10.60 11.59 -15.29
N ALA A 194 -11.16 12.72 -15.73
CA ALA A 194 -10.39 13.97 -15.74
C ALA A 194 -10.14 14.48 -14.33
N ARG A 195 -11.09 14.32 -13.42
CA ARG A 195 -10.92 14.59 -11.97
C ARG A 195 -9.91 13.63 -11.36
N ALA A 196 -10.03 12.32 -11.63
CA ALA A 196 -9.07 11.32 -11.17
C ALA A 196 -7.64 11.69 -11.56
N TYR A 197 -7.43 12.12 -12.80
CA TYR A 197 -6.11 12.56 -13.29
C TYR A 197 -5.63 13.83 -12.60
N ARG A 198 -6.50 14.82 -12.32
CA ARG A 198 -6.11 16.03 -11.56
C ARG A 198 -5.68 15.70 -10.14
N ILE A 199 -6.37 14.78 -9.45
CA ILE A 199 -6.00 14.29 -8.13
C ILE A 199 -4.64 13.57 -8.21
N ALA A 200 -4.50 12.61 -9.13
CA ALA A 200 -3.29 11.79 -9.29
C ALA A 200 -2.01 12.63 -9.46
N ARG A 201 -2.08 13.72 -10.23
CA ARG A 201 -0.92 14.63 -10.43
C ARG A 201 -0.47 15.35 -9.17
N ARG A 202 -1.26 15.35 -8.13
CA ARG A 202 -0.98 16.00 -6.85
C ARG A 202 -0.48 15.02 -5.79
N LEU A 203 -0.59 13.70 -6.07
CA LEU A 203 -0.13 12.67 -5.15
C LEU A 203 1.39 12.49 -5.23
N GLU A 204 2.02 12.47 -4.07
CA GLU A 204 3.47 12.28 -3.92
C GLU A 204 3.83 10.78 -3.89
N SER A 205 3.55 10.10 -4.99
CA SER A 205 3.82 8.67 -5.20
C SER A 205 4.51 8.44 -6.53
N GLY A 206 5.45 7.50 -6.56
CA GLY A 206 6.17 7.15 -7.78
C GLY A 206 5.28 6.51 -8.84
N ASN A 207 4.19 5.86 -8.43
CA ASN A 207 3.17 5.32 -9.31
C ASN A 207 1.78 5.69 -8.81
N VAL A 208 0.86 6.01 -9.72
CA VAL A 208 -0.56 6.23 -9.41
C VAL A 208 -1.42 5.52 -10.44
N ALA A 209 -2.32 4.65 -9.98
CA ALA A 209 -3.30 3.99 -10.84
C ALA A 209 -4.68 4.64 -10.71
N LEU A 210 -5.41 4.72 -11.82
CA LEU A 210 -6.75 5.31 -11.89
C LEU A 210 -7.78 4.20 -12.16
N ASN A 211 -8.74 4.03 -11.25
CA ASN A 211 -9.78 3.00 -11.32
C ASN A 211 -9.22 1.58 -11.59
N SER A 212 -8.01 1.30 -11.13
CA SER A 212 -7.28 0.06 -11.38
C SER A 212 -6.26 -0.20 -10.27
N VAL A 213 -5.85 -1.46 -10.10
CA VAL A 213 -4.70 -1.86 -9.28
C VAL A 213 -3.59 -2.48 -10.13
N VAL A 214 -3.77 -2.56 -11.44
CA VAL A 214 -2.84 -3.22 -12.35
C VAL A 214 -1.75 -2.24 -12.78
N PRO A 215 -0.48 -2.50 -12.46
CA PRO A 215 0.63 -1.67 -12.92
C PRO A 215 0.88 -1.87 -14.41
N HIS A 216 1.28 -0.80 -15.12
CA HIS A 216 1.71 -0.93 -16.50
C HIS A 216 3.10 -1.58 -16.55
N PRO A 217 3.32 -2.68 -17.30
CA PRO A 217 4.55 -3.47 -17.24
C PRO A 217 5.80 -2.70 -17.68
N ASN A 218 5.67 -1.75 -18.61
CA ASN A 218 6.77 -0.96 -19.14
C ASN A 218 6.92 0.43 -18.49
N ALA A 219 6.07 0.78 -17.53
CA ALA A 219 6.22 2.03 -16.80
C ALA A 219 7.36 1.93 -15.81
N PRO A 220 8.12 3.01 -15.60
CA PRO A 220 9.09 3.07 -14.52
C PRO A 220 8.40 2.80 -13.18
N PHE A 221 9.02 1.99 -12.34
CA PHE A 221 8.52 1.63 -11.02
C PHE A 221 9.49 2.11 -9.94
N GLY A 222 8.99 2.64 -8.85
CA GLY A 222 9.81 3.06 -7.71
C GLY A 222 9.14 4.15 -6.89
N GLY A 223 9.63 4.35 -5.67
CA GLY A 223 9.02 5.20 -4.66
C GLY A 223 9.53 6.64 -4.65
N PHE A 224 8.72 7.50 -4.03
CA PHE A 224 9.11 8.80 -3.49
C PHE A 224 9.43 8.64 -1.99
N LYS A 225 10.02 9.65 -1.39
CA LYS A 225 10.27 9.71 0.06
C LYS A 225 11.00 8.45 0.57
N GLU A 226 10.56 7.84 1.66
CA GLU A 226 11.17 6.65 2.25
C GLU A 226 10.82 5.33 1.55
N SER A 227 10.01 5.38 0.49
CA SER A 227 9.72 4.20 -0.33
C SER A 227 10.79 3.86 -1.34
N GLY A 228 11.81 4.71 -1.53
CA GLY A 228 12.96 4.31 -2.29
C GLY A 228 13.63 5.40 -3.12
N ILE A 229 14.66 4.98 -3.85
CA ILE A 229 15.51 5.82 -4.71
C ILE A 229 15.72 5.09 -6.03
N GLY A 230 15.65 5.85 -7.13
CA GLY A 230 15.78 5.28 -8.47
C GLY A 230 14.46 4.79 -9.04
N ARG A 231 14.55 4.15 -10.19
CA ARG A 231 13.39 3.52 -10.85
C ARG A 231 13.81 2.19 -11.43
N ASP A 232 12.98 1.18 -11.17
CA ASP A 232 13.05 -0.13 -11.81
C ASP A 232 12.09 -0.16 -13.01
N ARG A 233 12.17 -1.20 -13.83
CA ARG A 233 11.35 -1.45 -15.03
C ARG A 233 11.50 -0.42 -16.14
N GLY A 234 11.11 -0.85 -17.34
CA GLY A 234 11.17 -0.03 -18.54
C GLY A 234 12.58 0.46 -18.84
N ILE A 235 12.70 1.53 -19.61
CA ILE A 235 13.98 2.15 -19.98
C ILE A 235 14.70 2.70 -18.75
N ALA A 236 13.97 3.33 -17.82
CA ALA A 236 14.55 3.89 -16.61
C ALA A 236 15.24 2.82 -15.73
N GLY A 237 14.66 1.62 -15.65
CA GLY A 237 15.28 0.50 -14.96
C GLY A 237 16.57 0.03 -15.63
N LEU A 238 16.59 -0.01 -16.98
CA LEU A 238 17.80 -0.36 -17.74
C LEU A 238 18.91 0.69 -17.55
N GLU A 239 18.56 1.97 -17.61
CA GLU A 239 19.49 3.09 -17.40
C GLU A 239 20.10 3.09 -15.99
N ALA A 240 19.38 2.64 -14.98
CA ALA A 240 19.86 2.56 -13.61
C ALA A 240 21.08 1.63 -13.44
N TYR A 241 21.28 0.67 -14.37
CA TYR A 241 22.41 -0.26 -14.38
C TYR A 241 23.46 0.11 -15.43
N SER A 242 23.42 1.32 -15.98
CA SER A 242 24.32 1.82 -17.01
C SER A 242 25.08 3.06 -16.54
N GLU A 243 26.27 3.28 -17.14
CA GLU A 243 27.06 4.50 -16.96
C GLU A 243 27.13 5.28 -18.27
N VAL A 244 27.01 6.61 -18.16
CA VAL A 244 27.16 7.51 -19.31
C VAL A 244 28.59 8.00 -19.41
N GLN A 245 29.25 7.78 -20.56
CA GLN A 245 30.56 8.29 -20.85
C GLN A 245 30.52 9.28 -22.01
N ALA A 246 31.06 10.47 -21.84
CA ALA A 246 31.27 11.42 -22.92
C ALA A 246 32.68 11.26 -23.53
N ILE A 247 32.77 11.15 -24.87
CA ILE A 247 34.03 11.14 -25.61
C ILE A 247 34.05 12.35 -26.52
N SER A 248 35.05 13.20 -26.37
CA SER A 248 35.23 14.41 -27.18
C SER A 248 36.53 14.36 -27.97
N TRP A 249 36.54 14.85 -29.20
CA TRP A 249 37.70 14.98 -30.03
C TRP A 249 37.67 16.31 -30.80
N LEU A 250 38.81 16.79 -31.19
CA LEU A 250 38.93 17.92 -32.10
C LEU A 250 38.84 17.42 -33.54
N ALA A 251 37.97 18.03 -34.34
CA ALA A 251 37.84 17.75 -35.77
C ALA A 251 38.94 18.47 -36.58
#